data_3786f4cc7edc6f00039ce9014b69ac91
#
_entry.id   3786f4cc7edc6f00039ce9014b69ac91
#
_cell.length_a   1.000
_cell.length_b   1.000
_cell.length_c   1.000
_cell.angle_alpha   90.00
_cell.angle_beta   90.00
_cell.angle_gamma   90.00
#
_symmetry.space_group_name_H-M   'P 1'
#
loop_
_entity.id
_entity.type
_entity.pdbx_description
1 polymer ?
#
loop_
_entity_poly.entity_id
_entity_poly.type
_entity_poly.pdbx_seq_one_letter_code
_entity_poly.pdbx_strand_id
1 'polypeptide(L)'
;LETKFNAKLGYNRMKVETTQKDDEGNEYTDSEGIWFKNQDEFVISVAPSFKMSDNWSYGSILNFRSQFVNGYKSRTEQKEEHLKSKFMTPAYLDISLGITYKSPKAKFPIVVNISPIALNATFAENDLIRKTNGFNYGIEDPDKTSKYEGGSSIQIDFDRTFGKTGFLRYRTTLYSFYGWITDIGQKNKISDYSEYRIAYDDWVEKGSDIKT
;
A
#
# COMPACT_ATOMS: atom_id res chain seq x y z
N LEU A 1 -21.95 13.96 -2.41
CA LEU A 1 -20.54 13.87 -2.71
C LEU A 1 -19.73 14.15 -1.45
N GLU A 2 -18.90 13.22 -1.05
CA GLU A 2 -17.96 13.41 0.04
C GLU A 2 -16.54 13.38 -0.55
N THR A 3 -15.72 14.37 -0.18
CA THR A 3 -14.32 14.44 -0.59
C THR A 3 -13.48 14.68 0.64
N LYS A 4 -12.44 13.87 0.82
CA LYS A 4 -11.48 14.00 1.92
C LYS A 4 -10.07 14.09 1.34
N PHE A 5 -9.31 15.04 1.84
CA PHE A 5 -7.87 15.13 1.61
C PHE A 5 -7.14 15.02 2.95
N ASN A 6 -6.20 14.12 3.02
CA ASN A 6 -5.36 13.95 4.21
C ASN A 6 -3.89 13.90 3.78
N ALA A 7 -3.07 14.76 4.36
CA ALA A 7 -1.65 14.82 4.10
C ALA A 7 -0.89 14.83 5.41
N LYS A 8 0.17 14.03 5.47
CA LYS A 8 1.07 13.93 6.62
C LYS A 8 2.49 13.96 6.13
N LEU A 9 3.29 14.85 6.68
CA LEU A 9 4.72 14.94 6.42
C LEU A 9 5.45 15.18 7.74
N GLY A 10 6.39 14.32 8.06
CA GLY A 10 7.15 14.42 9.30
C GLY A 10 8.62 14.08 9.08
N TYR A 11 9.47 14.86 9.72
CA TYR A 11 10.90 14.64 9.76
C TYR A 11 11.38 14.58 11.21
N ASN A 12 12.34 13.72 11.47
CA ASN A 12 13.06 13.66 12.72
C ASN A 12 14.54 13.97 12.46
N ARG A 13 15.20 14.55 13.46
CA ARG A 13 16.65 14.75 13.45
C ARG A 13 17.30 13.74 14.39
N MET A 14 18.31 13.07 13.90
CA MET A 14 19.12 12.13 14.66
C MET A 14 20.57 12.60 14.69
N LYS A 15 21.20 12.53 15.85
CA LYS A 15 22.62 12.74 16.00
C LYS A 15 23.33 11.44 15.62
N VAL A 16 24.23 11.52 14.66
CA VAL A 16 25.09 10.40 14.26
C VAL A 16 26.51 10.75 14.65
N GLU A 17 27.14 9.86 15.38
CA GLU A 17 28.55 9.97 15.76
C GLU A 17 29.37 9.09 14.83
N THR A 18 30.33 9.69 14.15
CA THR A 18 31.23 9.00 13.24
C THR A 18 32.65 9.16 13.75
N THR A 19 33.34 8.06 13.99
CA THR A 19 34.77 8.07 14.34
C THR A 19 35.56 8.23 13.06
N GLN A 20 36.34 9.29 12.98
CA GLN A 20 37.26 9.57 11.89
C GLN A 20 38.70 9.53 12.41
N LYS A 21 39.66 9.39 11.51
CA LYS A 21 41.09 9.48 11.82
C LYS A 21 41.65 10.77 11.17
N ASP A 22 42.45 11.52 11.93
CA ASP A 22 43.19 12.63 11.40
C ASP A 22 44.40 12.13 10.57
N ASP A 23 45.10 13.09 9.94
CA ASP A 23 46.29 12.79 9.12
C ASP A 23 47.44 12.21 9.95
N GLU A 24 47.39 12.34 11.27
CA GLU A 24 48.38 11.79 12.22
C GLU A 24 47.94 10.41 12.76
N GLY A 25 46.75 9.92 12.37
CA GLY A 25 46.21 8.61 12.77
C GLY A 25 45.46 8.59 14.11
N ASN A 26 45.23 9.75 14.73
CA ASN A 26 44.45 9.84 15.97
C ASN A 26 42.95 9.74 15.64
N GLU A 27 42.21 8.99 16.46
CA GLU A 27 40.77 8.86 16.32
C GLU A 27 40.06 10.03 17.03
N TYR A 28 39.16 10.69 16.28
CA TYR A 28 38.27 11.67 16.84
C TYR A 28 36.81 11.36 16.45
N THR A 29 35.87 11.69 17.33
CA THR A 29 34.45 11.50 17.09
C THR A 29 33.86 12.81 16.62
N ASP A 30 33.41 12.82 15.38
CA ASP A 30 32.58 13.88 14.84
C ASP A 30 31.11 13.56 14.99
N SER A 31 30.28 14.57 15.22
CA SER A 31 28.85 14.36 15.41
C SER A 31 28.04 15.25 14.49
N GLU A 32 27.32 14.62 13.57
CA GLU A 32 26.46 15.29 12.62
C GLU A 32 24.98 15.03 12.91
N GLY A 33 24.16 16.08 12.73
CA GLY A 33 22.70 15.95 12.85
C GLY A 33 22.05 15.66 11.50
N ILE A 34 21.61 14.43 11.30
CA ILE A 34 20.97 13.99 10.05
C ILE A 34 19.46 14.06 10.20
N TRP A 35 18.80 14.70 9.23
CA TRP A 35 17.35 14.71 9.10
C TRP A 35 16.88 13.50 8.29
N PHE A 36 15.91 12.77 8.80
CA PHE A 36 15.29 11.68 8.07
C PHE A 36 13.78 11.75 8.14
N LYS A 37 13.15 11.30 7.08
CA LYS A 37 11.70 11.20 6.95
C LYS A 37 11.16 10.09 7.85
N ASN A 38 10.21 10.40 8.73
CA ASN A 38 9.53 9.42 9.55
C ASN A 38 8.08 9.19 9.12
N GLN A 39 7.46 10.19 8.50
CA GLN A 39 6.09 10.10 8.00
C GLN A 39 5.97 10.88 6.70
N ASP A 40 5.32 10.27 5.70
CA ASP A 40 5.05 10.89 4.41
C ASP A 40 3.93 10.12 3.73
N GLU A 41 2.77 10.71 3.72
CA GLU A 41 1.58 10.11 3.11
C GLU A 41 0.62 11.22 2.71
N PHE A 42 0.02 11.10 1.55
CA PHE A 42 -1.20 11.81 1.25
C PHE A 42 -2.25 10.85 0.69
N VAL A 43 -3.50 11.13 1.05
CA VAL A 43 -4.66 10.35 0.66
C VAL A 43 -5.73 11.31 0.14
N ILE A 44 -6.22 11.02 -1.05
CA ILE A 44 -7.39 11.67 -1.64
C ILE A 44 -8.49 10.64 -1.71
N SER A 45 -9.62 10.93 -1.07
CA SER A 45 -10.80 10.08 -1.12
C SER A 45 -11.96 10.86 -1.71
N VAL A 46 -12.65 10.29 -2.70
CA VAL A 46 -13.83 10.86 -3.31
C VAL A 46 -14.93 9.78 -3.29
N ALA A 47 -16.07 10.11 -2.68
CA ALA A 47 -17.18 9.18 -2.53
C ALA A 47 -18.51 9.81 -2.97
N PRO A 48 -18.80 9.85 -4.27
CA PRO A 48 -20.11 10.19 -4.76
C PRO A 48 -21.11 9.10 -4.38
N SER A 49 -22.23 9.46 -3.77
CA SER A 49 -23.29 8.55 -3.41
C SER A 49 -24.65 9.13 -3.71
N PHE A 50 -25.58 8.28 -4.10
CA PHE A 50 -26.95 8.60 -4.43
C PHE A 50 -27.88 7.81 -3.52
N LYS A 51 -28.83 8.51 -2.90
CA LYS A 51 -29.79 7.89 -1.99
C LYS A 51 -30.79 7.05 -2.77
N MET A 52 -30.99 5.79 -2.36
CA MET A 52 -32.04 4.90 -2.86
C MET A 52 -33.24 4.89 -1.90
N SER A 53 -32.95 4.83 -0.60
CA SER A 53 -33.94 4.86 0.47
C SER A 53 -33.30 5.49 1.73
N ASP A 54 -34.03 5.51 2.85
CA ASP A 54 -33.49 6.10 4.08
C ASP A 54 -32.24 5.41 4.62
N ASN A 55 -32.12 4.12 4.34
CA ASN A 55 -31.03 3.29 4.84
C ASN A 55 -30.06 2.82 3.75
N TRP A 56 -30.41 3.00 2.49
CA TRP A 56 -29.65 2.48 1.36
C TRP A 56 -29.23 3.59 0.42
N SER A 57 -27.99 3.51 -0.03
CA SER A 57 -27.44 4.36 -1.10
C SER A 57 -26.58 3.51 -2.03
N TYR A 58 -26.38 3.98 -3.25
CA TYR A 58 -25.41 3.41 -4.19
C TYR A 58 -24.40 4.48 -4.58
N GLY A 59 -23.22 4.06 -5.00
CA GLY A 59 -22.19 5.01 -5.38
C GLY A 59 -20.87 4.36 -5.69
N SER A 60 -19.85 5.20 -5.73
CA SER A 60 -18.46 4.77 -5.86
C SER A 60 -17.62 5.33 -4.73
N ILE A 61 -16.52 4.66 -4.47
CA ILE A 61 -15.46 5.16 -3.58
C ILE A 61 -14.17 5.11 -4.40
N LEU A 62 -13.46 6.21 -4.46
CA LEU A 62 -12.16 6.33 -5.05
C LEU A 62 -11.19 6.78 -3.97
N ASN A 63 -10.16 6.01 -3.72
CA ASN A 63 -9.07 6.35 -2.83
C ASN A 63 -7.76 6.34 -3.61
N PHE A 64 -7.06 7.46 -3.57
CA PHE A 64 -5.72 7.55 -4.12
C PHE A 64 -4.76 7.87 -2.99
N ARG A 65 -3.68 7.08 -2.88
CA ARG A 65 -2.66 7.23 -1.84
C ARG A 65 -1.28 7.21 -2.46
N SER A 66 -0.44 8.17 -2.07
CA SER A 66 0.98 8.19 -2.43
C SER A 66 1.76 8.98 -1.38
N GLN A 67 2.97 9.37 -1.69
CA GLN A 67 3.86 10.15 -0.85
C GLN A 67 4.45 11.33 -1.63
N PHE A 68 4.98 12.33 -0.94
CA PHE A 68 5.48 13.55 -1.56
C PHE A 68 6.98 13.50 -1.87
N VAL A 69 7.77 12.97 -0.94
CA VAL A 69 9.22 13.12 -0.95
C VAL A 69 9.94 11.77 -0.93
N ASN A 70 11.21 11.81 -1.25
CA ASN A 70 12.05 10.63 -1.27
C ASN A 70 12.12 9.96 0.11
N GLY A 71 12.01 8.64 0.13
CA GLY A 71 12.22 7.82 1.30
C GLY A 71 13.37 6.86 1.07
N TYR A 72 14.22 6.69 2.07
CA TYR A 72 15.43 5.87 1.99
C TYR A 72 15.33 4.66 2.91
N LYS A 73 15.99 3.57 2.54
CA LYS A 73 16.11 2.36 3.37
C LYS A 73 16.98 2.63 4.61
N SER A 74 18.08 3.38 4.40
CA SER A 74 18.96 3.80 5.48
C SER A 74 18.57 5.20 5.95
N ARG A 75 18.63 5.45 7.25
CA ARG A 75 18.40 6.78 7.85
C ARG A 75 19.64 7.64 7.77
N THR A 76 20.81 7.02 7.82
CA THR A 76 22.12 7.69 7.83
C THR A 76 22.65 7.91 6.43
N GLU A 77 22.41 6.97 5.51
CA GLU A 77 22.90 7.02 4.14
C GLU A 77 21.73 7.30 3.18
N GLN A 78 21.45 8.57 2.94
CA GLN A 78 20.36 9.00 2.05
C GLN A 78 20.87 9.16 0.61
N LYS A 79 21.42 8.08 0.05
CA LYS A 79 21.92 7.99 -1.32
C LYS A 79 20.90 7.33 -2.25
N GLU A 80 21.08 7.51 -3.55
CA GLU A 80 20.19 6.93 -4.58
C GLU A 80 20.11 5.40 -4.53
N GLU A 81 21.19 4.73 -4.20
CA GLU A 81 21.25 3.27 -4.01
C GLU A 81 20.39 2.75 -2.84
N HIS A 82 20.07 3.64 -1.90
CA HIS A 82 19.19 3.37 -0.76
C HIS A 82 17.79 3.96 -0.94
N LEU A 83 17.50 4.54 -2.10
CA LEU A 83 16.19 5.10 -2.40
C LEU A 83 15.14 3.97 -2.43
N LYS A 84 14.18 4.07 -1.51
CA LYS A 84 13.11 3.10 -1.35
C LYS A 84 11.81 3.59 -1.98
N SER A 85 11.53 4.88 -1.84
CA SER A 85 10.26 5.44 -2.24
C SER A 85 10.38 6.88 -2.72
N LYS A 86 9.49 7.28 -3.62
CA LYS A 86 9.39 8.60 -4.23
C LYS A 86 7.93 8.89 -4.58
N PHE A 87 7.60 10.11 -4.99
CA PHE A 87 6.28 10.41 -5.55
C PHE A 87 5.92 9.41 -6.65
N MET A 88 4.69 8.86 -6.62
CA MET A 88 4.20 7.79 -7.49
C MET A 88 4.99 6.46 -7.43
N THR A 89 5.83 6.27 -6.40
CA THR A 89 6.58 5.03 -6.19
C THR A 89 6.75 4.74 -4.70
N PRO A 90 5.83 3.97 -4.06
CA PRO A 90 4.57 3.48 -4.62
C PRO A 90 3.44 4.53 -4.62
N ALA A 91 2.48 4.34 -5.52
CA ALA A 91 1.15 4.91 -5.40
C ALA A 91 0.08 3.82 -5.50
N TYR A 92 -1.03 4.02 -4.84
CA TYR A 92 -2.15 3.07 -4.81
C TYR A 92 -3.43 3.79 -5.18
N LEU A 93 -4.22 3.17 -6.04
CA LEU A 93 -5.53 3.64 -6.45
C LEU A 93 -6.54 2.52 -6.22
N ASP A 94 -7.51 2.78 -5.37
CA ASP A 94 -8.62 1.89 -5.11
C ASP A 94 -9.91 2.54 -5.63
N ILE A 95 -10.60 1.85 -6.52
CA ILE A 95 -11.91 2.27 -7.03
C ILE A 95 -12.90 1.16 -6.72
N SER A 96 -14.04 1.51 -6.14
CA SER A 96 -15.10 0.55 -5.89
C SER A 96 -16.47 1.13 -6.24
N LEU A 97 -17.32 0.29 -6.82
CA LEU A 97 -18.70 0.59 -7.17
C LEU A 97 -19.61 -0.33 -6.38
N GLY A 98 -20.57 0.22 -5.67
CA GLY A 98 -21.39 -0.62 -4.84
C GLY A 98 -22.54 0.07 -4.14
N ILE A 99 -23.05 -0.61 -3.13
CA ILE A 99 -24.17 -0.18 -2.28
C ILE A 99 -23.72 -0.03 -0.84
N THR A 100 -24.28 0.95 -0.20
CA THR A 100 -24.04 1.25 1.22
C THR A 100 -25.34 1.12 2.00
N TYR A 101 -25.31 0.33 3.05
CA TYR A 101 -26.35 0.25 4.05
C TYR A 101 -25.93 1.02 5.31
N LYS A 102 -26.81 1.89 5.82
CA LYS A 102 -26.63 2.56 7.11
C LYS A 102 -27.74 2.13 8.06
N SER A 103 -27.34 1.58 9.21
CA SER A 103 -28.30 1.17 10.23
C SER A 103 -29.10 2.37 10.76
N PRO A 104 -30.45 2.29 10.85
CA PRO A 104 -31.27 3.33 11.46
C PRO A 104 -31.15 3.36 12.99
N LYS A 105 -30.56 2.32 13.59
CA LYS A 105 -30.49 2.16 15.05
C LYS A 105 -29.30 2.94 15.63
N ALA A 106 -29.57 4.06 16.30
CA ALA A 106 -28.55 4.86 16.98
C ALA A 106 -27.75 4.06 18.03
N LYS A 107 -28.35 3.03 18.62
CA LYS A 107 -27.67 2.13 19.57
C LYS A 107 -26.71 1.14 18.90
N PHE A 108 -26.87 0.92 17.60
CA PHE A 108 -26.01 0.02 16.79
C PHE A 108 -25.71 0.70 15.45
N PRO A 109 -24.87 1.75 15.45
CA PRO A 109 -24.55 2.51 14.25
C PRO A 109 -23.53 1.76 13.41
N ILE A 110 -24.03 0.94 12.49
CA ILE A 110 -23.21 0.18 11.54
C ILE A 110 -23.41 0.75 10.13
N VAL A 111 -22.34 0.86 9.39
CA VAL A 111 -22.33 1.15 7.97
C VAL A 111 -21.69 -0.01 7.25
N VAL A 112 -22.38 -0.57 6.27
CA VAL A 112 -21.86 -1.69 5.45
C VAL A 112 -21.79 -1.23 4.01
N ASN A 113 -20.60 -1.27 3.43
CA ASN A 113 -20.36 -1.03 2.01
C ASN A 113 -20.08 -2.36 1.33
N ILE A 114 -20.85 -2.71 0.32
CA ILE A 114 -20.67 -3.90 -0.49
C ILE A 114 -20.42 -3.43 -1.91
N SER A 115 -19.23 -3.72 -2.42
CA SER A 115 -18.78 -3.31 -3.75
C SER A 115 -18.52 -4.55 -4.61
N PRO A 116 -19.49 -4.96 -5.42
CA PRO A 116 -19.34 -6.11 -6.32
C PRO A 116 -18.23 -5.91 -7.36
N ILE A 117 -17.98 -4.65 -7.71
CA ILE A 117 -16.93 -4.27 -8.65
C ILE A 117 -15.95 -3.37 -7.91
N ALA A 118 -14.73 -3.84 -7.76
CA ALA A 118 -13.63 -3.09 -7.18
C ALA A 118 -12.36 -3.28 -8.02
N LEU A 119 -11.56 -2.24 -8.12
CA LEU A 119 -10.28 -2.23 -8.81
C LEU A 119 -9.23 -1.67 -7.87
N ASN A 120 -8.18 -2.43 -7.67
CA ASN A 120 -6.97 -1.97 -6.99
C ASN A 120 -5.85 -1.81 -8.02
N ALA A 121 -5.20 -0.68 -8.01
CA ALA A 121 -4.04 -0.43 -8.86
C ALA A 121 -2.85 0.00 -8.00
N THR A 122 -1.69 -0.57 -8.31
CA THR A 122 -0.41 -0.22 -7.69
C THR A 122 0.50 0.34 -8.77
N PHE A 123 1.14 1.46 -8.47
CA PHE A 123 2.08 2.14 -9.36
C PHE A 123 3.45 2.22 -8.72
N ALA A 124 4.48 1.98 -9.52
CA ALA A 124 5.88 2.15 -9.16
C ALA A 124 6.65 2.69 -10.38
N GLU A 125 6.53 4.00 -10.59
CA GLU A 125 7.02 4.67 -11.80
C GLU A 125 8.56 4.75 -11.89
N ASN A 126 9.24 4.73 -10.75
CA ASN A 126 10.68 4.92 -10.71
C ASN A 126 11.44 3.61 -10.94
N ASP A 127 12.14 3.52 -12.07
CA ASP A 127 12.90 2.33 -12.47
C ASP A 127 14.08 2.02 -11.55
N LEU A 128 14.77 3.03 -11.02
CA LEU A 128 15.87 2.85 -10.07
C LEU A 128 15.39 2.12 -8.82
N ILE A 129 14.27 2.56 -8.26
CA ILE A 129 13.68 1.95 -7.06
C ILE A 129 13.26 0.52 -7.35
N ARG A 130 12.59 0.29 -8.48
CA ARG A 130 12.00 -1.00 -8.81
C ARG A 130 13.03 -2.01 -9.30
N LYS A 131 13.83 -1.64 -10.31
CA LYS A 131 14.77 -2.56 -10.98
C LYS A 131 16.09 -2.70 -10.24
N THR A 132 16.66 -1.59 -9.78
CA THR A 132 18.01 -1.57 -9.17
C THR A 132 17.95 -1.81 -7.68
N ASN A 133 17.08 -1.10 -6.96
CA ASN A 133 17.02 -1.19 -5.50
C ASN A 133 16.08 -2.32 -5.00
N GLY A 134 15.36 -3.00 -5.92
CA GLY A 134 14.59 -4.20 -5.63
C GLY A 134 13.24 -3.98 -4.93
N PHE A 135 12.71 -2.75 -4.92
CA PHE A 135 11.40 -2.45 -4.32
C PHE A 135 10.31 -2.42 -5.41
N ASN A 136 9.86 -3.60 -5.83
CA ASN A 136 8.89 -3.75 -6.92
C ASN A 136 7.43 -3.52 -6.52
N TYR A 137 7.09 -3.45 -5.23
CA TYR A 137 5.74 -3.22 -4.70
C TYR A 137 4.66 -4.18 -5.23
N GLY A 138 5.06 -5.44 -5.50
CA GLY A 138 4.17 -6.46 -6.05
C GLY A 138 3.99 -6.41 -7.56
N ILE A 139 4.74 -5.58 -8.27
CA ILE A 139 4.83 -5.58 -9.73
C ILE A 139 5.93 -6.55 -10.13
N GLU A 140 5.54 -7.73 -10.58
CA GLU A 140 6.50 -8.82 -10.87
C GLU A 140 7.25 -8.63 -12.18
N ASP A 141 6.56 -8.06 -13.21
CA ASP A 141 7.16 -7.80 -14.51
C ASP A 141 8.06 -6.55 -14.44
N PRO A 142 9.38 -6.66 -14.66
CA PRO A 142 10.30 -5.54 -14.56
C PRO A 142 10.06 -4.43 -15.60
N ASP A 143 9.37 -4.74 -16.68
CA ASP A 143 9.06 -3.78 -17.74
C ASP A 143 7.75 -3.02 -17.50
N LYS A 144 6.99 -3.41 -16.49
CA LYS A 144 5.75 -2.75 -16.09
C LYS A 144 5.97 -1.81 -14.91
N THR A 145 5.28 -0.69 -14.95
CA THR A 145 5.27 0.31 -13.87
C THR A 145 4.02 0.25 -13.02
N SER A 146 3.07 -0.59 -13.40
CA SER A 146 1.78 -0.71 -12.72
C SER A 146 1.25 -2.13 -12.72
N LYS A 147 0.45 -2.45 -11.69
CA LYS A 147 -0.30 -3.68 -11.53
C LYS A 147 -1.75 -3.34 -11.24
N TYR A 148 -2.68 -4.10 -11.83
CA TYR A 148 -4.11 -3.93 -11.65
C TYR A 148 -4.74 -5.24 -11.19
N GLU A 149 -5.63 -5.15 -10.21
CA GLU A 149 -6.38 -6.28 -9.66
C GLU A 149 -7.86 -5.93 -9.62
N GLY A 150 -8.67 -6.73 -10.30
CA GLY A 150 -10.13 -6.60 -10.30
C GLY A 150 -10.79 -7.57 -9.34
N GLY A 151 -11.78 -7.11 -8.58
CA GLY A 151 -12.40 -7.95 -7.57
C GLY A 151 -13.69 -7.38 -6.99
N SER A 152 -14.02 -7.86 -5.79
CA SER A 152 -15.07 -7.32 -4.93
C SER A 152 -14.51 -6.90 -3.60
N SER A 153 -15.15 -5.93 -2.97
CA SER A 153 -14.81 -5.54 -1.60
C SER A 153 -16.03 -5.42 -0.70
N ILE A 154 -15.79 -5.62 0.58
CA ILE A 154 -16.74 -5.34 1.64
C ILE A 154 -16.04 -4.53 2.73
N GLN A 155 -16.71 -3.48 3.18
CA GLN A 155 -16.25 -2.68 4.31
C GLN A 155 -17.37 -2.54 5.31
N ILE A 156 -17.05 -2.74 6.58
CA ILE A 156 -17.99 -2.61 7.69
C ILE A 156 -17.40 -1.62 8.68
N ASP A 157 -18.10 -0.52 8.88
CA ASP A 157 -17.71 0.53 9.83
C ASP A 157 -18.68 0.53 11.01
N PHE A 158 -18.13 0.56 12.21
CA PHE A 158 -18.86 0.75 13.44
C PHE A 158 -18.23 1.89 14.23
N ASP A 159 -19.02 2.90 14.58
CA ASP A 159 -18.55 4.07 15.34
C ASP A 159 -19.59 4.44 16.39
N ARG A 160 -19.33 4.14 17.64
CA ARG A 160 -20.25 4.38 18.74
C ARG A 160 -19.60 5.06 19.92
N THR A 161 -20.31 6.03 20.48
CA THR A 161 -19.95 6.67 21.73
C THR A 161 -20.81 6.09 22.85
N PHE A 162 -20.17 5.72 23.95
CA PHE A 162 -20.76 5.10 25.13
C PHE A 162 -20.77 6.06 26.32
N GLY A 163 -21.77 5.85 27.22
CA GLY A 163 -21.93 6.66 28.42
C GLY A 163 -22.74 7.94 28.20
N LYS A 164 -23.33 8.46 29.29
CA LYS A 164 -24.14 9.68 29.26
C LYS A 164 -23.33 10.93 28.90
N THR A 165 -22.07 10.94 29.28
CA THR A 165 -21.11 12.02 29.00
C THR A 165 -20.25 11.79 27.75
N GLY A 166 -20.43 10.65 27.05
CA GLY A 166 -19.62 10.32 25.88
C GLY A 166 -18.16 9.98 26.19
N PHE A 167 -17.90 9.45 27.40
CA PHE A 167 -16.53 9.23 27.90
C PHE A 167 -15.74 8.19 27.10
N LEU A 168 -16.42 7.28 26.37
CA LEU A 168 -15.77 6.25 25.55
C LEU A 168 -16.34 6.26 24.15
N ARG A 169 -15.47 6.47 23.16
CA ARG A 169 -15.79 6.28 21.74
C ARG A 169 -15.06 5.08 21.21
N TYR A 170 -15.81 4.13 20.68
CA TYR A 170 -15.27 2.93 20.02
C TYR A 170 -15.54 3.05 18.52
N ARG A 171 -14.46 2.97 17.74
CA ARG A 171 -14.52 2.95 16.28
C ARG A 171 -13.75 1.73 15.77
N THR A 172 -14.35 0.99 14.86
CA THR A 172 -13.69 -0.10 14.14
C THR A 172 -14.11 -0.10 12.68
N THR A 173 -13.19 -0.47 11.82
CA THR A 173 -13.40 -0.69 10.38
C THR A 173 -12.85 -2.07 10.05
N LEU A 174 -13.70 -2.91 9.46
CA LEU A 174 -13.31 -4.16 8.86
C LEU A 174 -13.38 -3.99 7.35
N TYR A 175 -12.26 -4.26 6.66
CA TYR A 175 -12.18 -4.24 5.19
C TYR A 175 -11.70 -5.58 4.68
N SER A 176 -12.34 -6.07 3.62
CA SER A 176 -11.91 -7.27 2.90
C SER A 176 -12.04 -7.03 1.40
N PHE A 177 -11.03 -7.44 0.66
CA PHE A 177 -11.01 -7.45 -0.80
C PHE A 177 -10.75 -8.88 -1.28
N TYR A 178 -11.51 -9.30 -2.28
CA TYR A 178 -11.32 -10.56 -2.95
C TYR A 178 -11.10 -10.30 -4.44
N GLY A 179 -9.88 -10.57 -4.92
CA GLY A 179 -9.50 -10.44 -6.32
C GLY A 179 -9.96 -11.65 -7.13
N TRP A 180 -10.75 -11.43 -8.17
CA TRP A 180 -11.12 -12.47 -9.13
C TRP A 180 -10.15 -12.48 -10.31
N ILE A 181 -9.69 -11.30 -10.69
CA ILE A 181 -8.75 -11.08 -11.78
C ILE A 181 -7.55 -10.41 -11.14
N THR A 182 -6.45 -11.13 -11.07
CA THR A 182 -5.20 -10.65 -10.50
C THR A 182 -4.16 -10.52 -11.59
N ASP A 183 -3.12 -9.76 -11.32
CA ASP A 183 -1.96 -9.57 -12.20
C ASP A 183 -2.31 -9.05 -13.61
N ILE A 184 -3.38 -8.22 -13.70
CA ILE A 184 -3.77 -7.59 -14.96
C ILE A 184 -2.58 -6.77 -15.49
N GLY A 185 -2.11 -7.14 -16.69
CA GLY A 185 -0.97 -6.51 -17.32
C GLY A 185 0.40 -6.94 -16.79
N GLN A 186 0.46 -7.92 -15.91
CA GLN A 186 1.68 -8.56 -15.45
C GLN A 186 1.90 -9.89 -16.17
N LYS A 187 3.16 -10.32 -16.30
CA LYS A 187 3.46 -11.70 -16.67
C LYS A 187 3.09 -12.60 -15.50
N ASN A 188 2.14 -13.48 -15.71
CA ASN A 188 1.81 -14.49 -14.72
C ASN A 188 2.83 -15.63 -14.87
N LYS A 189 3.73 -15.79 -13.90
CA LYS A 189 4.70 -16.89 -13.91
C LYS A 189 4.06 -18.27 -13.92
N ILE A 190 2.80 -18.37 -13.42
CA ILE A 190 2.04 -19.61 -13.43
C ILE A 190 1.33 -19.82 -14.75
N SER A 191 1.05 -18.77 -15.53
CA SER A 191 0.35 -18.87 -16.82
C SER A 191 1.25 -19.31 -17.97
N ASP A 192 2.56 -19.28 -17.79
CA ASP A 192 3.45 -19.93 -18.73
C ASP A 192 3.62 -21.41 -18.36
N TYR A 193 2.54 -22.14 -18.63
CA TYR A 193 2.48 -23.59 -18.45
C TYR A 193 3.60 -24.31 -19.24
N SER A 194 4.14 -23.68 -20.27
CA SER A 194 5.26 -24.17 -21.05
C SER A 194 6.57 -24.13 -20.25
N GLU A 195 6.87 -23.03 -19.56
CA GLU A 195 8.06 -22.94 -18.70
C GLU A 195 7.98 -23.88 -17.48
N TYR A 196 6.78 -23.98 -16.86
CA TYR A 196 6.57 -24.94 -15.79
C TYR A 196 6.75 -26.39 -16.28
N ARG A 197 6.23 -26.73 -17.47
CA ARG A 197 6.36 -28.04 -18.04
C ARG A 197 7.79 -28.38 -18.40
N ILE A 198 8.52 -27.45 -18.99
CA ILE A 198 9.97 -27.60 -19.28
C ILE A 198 10.75 -27.82 -17.98
N ALA A 199 10.49 -27.02 -16.94
CA ALA A 199 11.15 -27.16 -15.66
C ALA A 199 10.79 -28.48 -14.96
N TYR A 200 9.55 -28.95 -15.10
CA TYR A 200 9.10 -30.23 -14.58
C TYR A 200 9.73 -31.40 -15.33
N ASP A 201 9.77 -31.36 -16.65
CA ASP A 201 10.37 -32.39 -17.50
C ASP A 201 11.88 -32.47 -17.24
N ASP A 202 12.57 -31.35 -17.12
CA ASP A 202 14.00 -31.27 -16.76
C ASP A 202 14.28 -31.81 -15.34
N TRP A 203 13.36 -31.57 -14.39
CA TRP A 203 13.46 -32.14 -13.06
C TRP A 203 13.24 -33.66 -13.06
N VAL A 204 12.33 -34.18 -13.87
CA VAL A 204 12.09 -35.61 -14.04
C VAL A 204 13.28 -36.29 -14.73
N GLU A 205 13.84 -35.68 -15.79
CA GLU A 205 15.02 -36.21 -16.49
C GLU A 205 16.29 -36.23 -15.64
N LYS A 206 16.46 -35.24 -14.75
CA LYS A 206 17.63 -35.18 -13.84
C LYS A 206 17.53 -36.18 -12.67
N GLY A 207 16.54 -37.06 -12.72
CA GLY A 207 16.33 -38.08 -11.71
C GLY A 207 15.88 -37.46 -10.38
N SER A 208 14.60 -37.33 -10.21
CA SER A 208 13.99 -36.98 -8.93
C SER A 208 14.14 -38.14 -7.95
N ASP A 209 15.38 -38.41 -7.52
CA ASP A 209 15.62 -39.27 -6.37
C ASP A 209 15.15 -38.56 -5.09
N ILE A 210 13.84 -38.53 -4.91
CA ILE A 210 13.28 -38.38 -3.57
C ILE A 210 13.53 -39.73 -2.90
N LYS A 211 14.68 -39.88 -2.31
CA LYS A 211 14.90 -40.92 -1.33
C LYS A 211 14.03 -40.57 -0.15
N THR A 212 12.91 -41.30 -0.04
CA THR A 212 12.14 -41.44 1.18
C THR A 212 13.01 -41.77 2.37
#